data_637654caf2a6da9a171ff6fabe1fc648
#
_entry.id   637654caf2a6da9a171ff6fabe1fc648
#
_cell.length_a   1.000
_cell.length_b   1.000
_cell.length_c   1.000
_cell.angle_alpha   90.00
_cell.angle_beta   90.00
_cell.angle_gamma   90.00
#
_symmetry.space_group_name_H-M   'P 1'
#
loop_
_entity.id
_entity.type
_entity.pdbx_description
1 polymer ?
#
loop_
_entity_poly.entity_id
_entity_poly.type
_entity_poly.pdbx_seq_one_letter_code
_entity_poly.pdbx_strand_id
1 'polypeptide(L)'
;RGFFSTSVGEAMQMIPFEERDHTAILVDVGYLSTEVMAVEGDALIWQKVLPVGGAHITLDLTYGLEKPFDMCEKIKRGYTFNAPKNTQIEVQGENGQMESFSGEQVSMIIDARVDEMLEMIDDAVKKSGIRLGNWSNVYFTGGGLMPMGGARVYAAGKLARNVREAAVKTVKLKPAQIYASGSGLLELVYNTIEQEEQDEGLFDRIKRAFKKR
;
A
#
# COMPACT_ATOMS: atom_id res chain seq x y z
N ARG A 1 0.22 -27.95 -9.28
CA ARG A 1 -0.71 -26.95 -8.71
C ARG A 1 -0.04 -26.35 -7.46
N GLY A 2 0.14 -25.06 -7.40
CA GLY A 2 0.70 -24.34 -6.26
C GLY A 2 -0.28 -23.31 -5.69
N PHE A 3 -0.02 -22.88 -4.47
CA PHE A 3 -0.67 -21.73 -3.85
C PHE A 3 0.36 -20.61 -3.71
N PHE A 4 -0.01 -19.42 -4.10
CA PHE A 4 0.86 -18.25 -4.04
C PHE A 4 0.18 -17.17 -3.19
N SER A 5 0.97 -16.52 -2.33
CA SER A 5 0.49 -15.41 -1.54
C SER A 5 0.67 -14.10 -2.30
N THR A 6 -0.40 -13.32 -2.40
CA THR A 6 -0.34 -11.95 -2.97
C THR A 6 0.59 -11.06 -2.17
N SER A 7 0.56 -11.16 -0.84
CA SER A 7 1.39 -10.38 0.08
C SER A 7 2.88 -10.63 -0.12
N VAL A 8 3.27 -11.90 -0.34
CA VAL A 8 4.67 -12.24 -0.64
C VAL A 8 5.10 -11.65 -1.98
N GLY A 9 4.31 -11.85 -3.04
CA GLY A 9 4.61 -11.30 -4.35
C GLY A 9 4.70 -9.78 -4.34
N GLU A 10 3.76 -9.12 -3.67
CA GLU A 10 3.76 -7.68 -3.50
C GLU A 10 5.00 -7.18 -2.75
N ALA A 11 5.32 -7.79 -1.63
CA ALA A 11 6.48 -7.41 -0.81
C ALA A 11 7.80 -7.54 -1.59
N MET A 12 7.96 -8.64 -2.33
CA MET A 12 9.16 -8.88 -3.14
C MET A 12 9.29 -7.89 -4.31
N GLN A 13 8.20 -7.44 -4.88
CA GLN A 13 8.20 -6.46 -5.97
C GLN A 13 8.38 -5.02 -5.48
N MET A 14 7.76 -4.66 -4.34
CA MET A 14 7.70 -3.29 -3.85
C MET A 14 8.95 -2.85 -3.09
N ILE A 15 9.58 -3.76 -2.34
CA ILE A 15 10.77 -3.44 -1.56
C ILE A 15 12.01 -3.81 -2.38
N PRO A 16 12.93 -2.85 -2.66
CA PRO A 16 14.18 -3.13 -3.34
C PRO A 16 15.00 -4.22 -2.63
N PHE A 17 15.68 -5.07 -3.40
CA PHE A 17 16.46 -6.19 -2.86
C PHE A 17 17.50 -5.71 -1.84
N GLU A 18 18.20 -4.62 -2.16
CA GLU A 18 19.27 -4.04 -1.33
C GLU A 18 18.76 -3.50 0.01
N GLU A 19 17.46 -3.26 0.12
CA GLU A 19 16.84 -2.76 1.36
C GLU A 19 16.24 -3.87 2.21
N ARG A 20 16.24 -5.11 1.73
CA ARG A 20 15.77 -6.30 2.45
C ARG A 20 16.86 -6.95 3.31
N ASP A 21 18.11 -6.48 3.23
CA ASP A 21 19.19 -6.90 4.15
C ASP A 21 18.88 -6.53 5.61
N HIS A 22 17.97 -5.59 5.80
CA HIS A 22 17.41 -5.22 7.09
C HIS A 22 15.89 -5.31 7.03
N THR A 23 15.26 -5.48 8.20
CA THR A 23 13.80 -5.51 8.27
C THR A 23 13.20 -4.23 7.66
N ALA A 24 12.39 -4.36 6.64
CA ALA A 24 11.59 -3.30 6.03
C ALA A 24 10.10 -3.54 6.29
N ILE A 25 9.32 -2.48 6.40
CA ILE A 25 7.87 -2.56 6.53
C ILE A 25 7.24 -2.13 5.20
N LEU A 26 6.29 -2.93 4.73
CA LEU A 26 5.39 -2.55 3.63
C LEU A 26 3.97 -2.42 4.18
N VAL A 27 3.32 -1.32 3.84
CA VAL A 27 1.93 -1.02 4.19
C VAL A 27 1.14 -0.86 2.92
N ASP A 28 0.22 -1.78 2.64
CA ASP A 28 -0.75 -1.64 1.56
C ASP A 28 -2.06 -1.10 2.14
N VAL A 29 -2.37 0.15 1.83
CA VAL A 29 -3.67 0.75 2.19
C VAL A 29 -4.64 0.53 1.05
N GLY A 30 -5.41 -0.56 1.18
CA GLY A 30 -6.46 -0.91 0.23
C GLY A 30 -7.76 -0.13 0.43
N TYR A 31 -8.84 -0.61 -0.16
CA TYR A 31 -10.15 0.03 -0.07
C TYR A 31 -10.83 -0.20 1.30
N LEU A 32 -10.96 -1.46 1.74
CA LEU A 32 -11.60 -1.84 3.01
C LEU A 32 -10.63 -2.23 4.11
N SER A 33 -9.41 -2.58 3.76
CA SER A 33 -8.41 -3.07 4.70
C SER A 33 -7.04 -2.46 4.42
N THR A 34 -6.21 -2.46 5.46
CA THR A 34 -4.79 -2.14 5.37
C THR A 34 -3.98 -3.37 5.77
N GLU A 35 -3.06 -3.76 4.92
CA GLU A 35 -2.14 -4.85 5.19
C GLU A 35 -0.78 -4.29 5.60
N VAL A 36 -0.28 -4.75 6.75
CA VAL A 36 1.04 -4.35 7.27
C VAL A 36 1.93 -5.59 7.25
N MET A 37 3.03 -5.50 6.53
CA MET A 37 3.94 -6.61 6.26
C MET A 37 5.35 -6.26 6.72
N ALA A 38 6.06 -7.19 7.34
CA ALA A 38 7.48 -7.06 7.62
C ALA A 38 8.27 -8.07 6.81
N VAL A 39 9.30 -7.59 6.15
CA VAL A 39 10.13 -8.35 5.21
C VAL A 39 11.59 -8.26 5.62
N GLU A 40 12.29 -9.39 5.57
CA GLU A 40 13.73 -9.47 5.77
C GLU A 40 14.31 -10.53 4.84
N GLY A 41 15.33 -10.19 4.08
CA GLY A 41 15.79 -11.02 2.97
C GLY A 41 14.67 -11.25 1.96
N ASP A 42 14.49 -12.50 1.56
CA ASP A 42 13.42 -12.94 0.66
C ASP A 42 12.20 -13.53 1.41
N ALA A 43 12.05 -13.17 2.70
CA ALA A 43 10.99 -13.71 3.54
C ALA A 43 10.02 -12.64 4.04
N LEU A 44 8.73 -12.96 3.96
CA LEU A 44 7.69 -12.26 4.72
C LEU A 44 7.70 -12.84 6.15
N ILE A 45 8.32 -12.09 7.08
CA ILE A 45 8.53 -12.57 8.46
C ILE A 45 7.35 -12.29 9.39
N TRP A 46 6.47 -11.36 9.02
CA TRP A 46 5.28 -11.04 9.78
C TRP A 46 4.26 -10.28 8.91
N GLN A 47 2.99 -10.46 9.23
CA GLN A 47 1.88 -9.83 8.55
C GLN A 47 0.72 -9.58 9.50
N LYS A 48 0.04 -8.46 9.30
CA LYS A 48 -1.20 -8.12 10.01
C LYS A 48 -2.16 -7.41 9.05
N VAL A 49 -3.41 -7.84 9.04
CA VAL A 49 -4.49 -7.13 8.35
C VAL A 49 -5.28 -6.32 9.36
N LEU A 50 -5.46 -5.04 9.06
CA LEU A 50 -6.27 -4.09 9.80
C LEU A 50 -7.58 -3.86 9.06
N PRO A 51 -8.75 -3.90 9.71
CA PRO A 51 -10.07 -3.76 9.08
C PRO A 51 -10.41 -2.28 8.82
N VAL A 52 -9.46 -1.53 8.26
CA VAL A 52 -9.60 -0.11 7.92
C VAL A 52 -8.86 0.17 6.62
N GLY A 53 -9.45 0.97 5.72
CA GLY A 53 -8.86 1.33 4.44
C GLY A 53 -9.48 2.62 3.89
N GLY A 54 -9.19 2.96 2.65
CA GLY A 54 -9.58 4.22 2.02
C GLY A 54 -11.09 4.50 1.99
N ALA A 55 -11.93 3.46 1.99
CA ALA A 55 -13.38 3.63 2.05
C ALA A 55 -13.85 4.22 3.37
N HIS A 56 -13.16 3.96 4.47
CA HIS A 56 -13.52 4.50 5.78
C HIS A 56 -13.35 6.02 5.84
N ILE A 57 -12.35 6.57 5.13
CA ILE A 57 -12.19 8.02 4.97
C ILE A 57 -13.43 8.60 4.25
N THR A 58 -13.88 7.93 3.19
CA THR A 58 -15.04 8.36 2.42
C THR A 58 -16.34 8.24 3.24
N LEU A 59 -16.49 7.19 4.04
CA LEU A 59 -17.64 7.01 4.94
C LEU A 59 -17.71 8.11 6.01
N ASP A 60 -16.59 8.48 6.60
CA ASP A 60 -16.55 9.57 7.57
C ASP A 60 -16.93 10.92 6.94
N LEU A 61 -16.46 11.17 5.71
CA LEU A 61 -16.89 12.35 4.93
C LEU A 61 -18.40 12.29 4.65
N THR A 62 -18.93 11.13 4.29
CA THR A 62 -20.37 10.94 4.06
C THR A 62 -21.18 11.29 5.29
N TYR A 63 -20.74 10.83 6.45
CA TYR A 63 -21.37 11.14 7.73
C TYR A 63 -21.19 12.60 8.12
N GLY A 64 -19.97 13.12 8.04
CA GLY A 64 -19.67 14.48 8.52
C GLY A 64 -20.14 15.61 7.63
N LEU A 65 -20.33 15.35 6.33
CA LEU A 65 -20.83 16.33 5.36
C LEU A 65 -22.31 16.10 4.99
N GLU A 66 -22.90 14.99 5.42
CA GLU A 66 -24.26 14.56 5.04
C GLU A 66 -24.47 14.51 3.51
N LYS A 67 -23.47 13.97 2.80
CA LYS A 67 -23.43 13.92 1.32
C LYS A 67 -23.31 12.48 0.81
N PRO A 68 -23.76 12.22 -0.44
CA PRO A 68 -23.63 10.91 -1.06
C PRO A 68 -22.17 10.43 -1.14
N PHE A 69 -22.00 9.11 -1.06
CA PHE A 69 -20.67 8.46 -1.05
C PHE A 69 -19.80 8.86 -2.25
N ASP A 70 -20.37 8.87 -3.46
CA ASP A 70 -19.63 9.20 -4.68
C ASP A 70 -19.11 10.63 -4.70
N MET A 71 -19.85 11.56 -4.12
CA MET A 71 -19.40 12.95 -3.93
C MET A 71 -18.26 13.02 -2.93
N CYS A 72 -18.40 12.34 -1.79
CA CYS A 72 -17.36 12.28 -0.75
C CYS A 72 -16.09 11.59 -1.25
N GLU A 73 -16.21 10.57 -2.12
CA GLU A 73 -15.07 9.93 -2.77
C GLU A 73 -14.33 10.91 -3.71
N LYS A 74 -15.05 11.77 -4.44
CA LYS A 74 -14.43 12.83 -5.26
C LYS A 74 -13.71 13.86 -4.37
N ILE A 75 -14.33 14.27 -3.25
CA ILE A 75 -13.70 15.18 -2.26
C ILE A 75 -12.40 14.57 -1.74
N LYS A 76 -12.42 13.31 -1.29
CA LYS A 76 -11.24 12.60 -0.80
C LYS A 76 -10.12 12.55 -1.86
N ARG A 77 -10.44 12.19 -3.08
CA ARG A 77 -9.46 12.08 -4.17
C ARG A 77 -8.82 13.42 -4.55
N GLY A 78 -9.56 14.51 -4.40
CA GLY A 78 -9.07 15.87 -4.63
C GLY A 78 -8.33 16.46 -3.42
N TYR A 79 -8.36 15.82 -2.26
CA TYR A 79 -7.76 16.33 -1.04
C TYR A 79 -6.23 16.28 -1.08
N THR A 80 -5.62 17.32 -0.51
CA THR A 80 -4.17 17.41 -0.34
C THR A 80 -3.85 17.74 1.12
N PHE A 81 -3.08 16.86 1.77
CA PHE A 81 -2.61 17.08 3.13
C PHE A 81 -1.74 18.34 3.24
N ASN A 82 -1.85 19.01 4.37
CA ASN A 82 -1.13 20.26 4.65
C ASN A 82 -1.45 21.43 3.69
N ALA A 83 -2.49 21.32 2.88
CA ALA A 83 -2.99 22.46 2.11
C ALA A 83 -3.58 23.56 3.04
N PRO A 84 -3.64 24.83 2.61
CA PRO A 84 -4.26 25.88 3.39
C PRO A 84 -5.73 25.55 3.74
N LYS A 85 -6.07 25.54 5.04
CA LYS A 85 -7.40 25.14 5.53
C LYS A 85 -8.51 26.15 5.19
N ASN A 86 -8.17 27.38 4.85
CA ASN A 86 -9.11 28.44 4.47
C ASN A 86 -9.58 28.36 3.01
N THR A 87 -9.25 27.27 2.31
CA THR A 87 -9.68 27.05 0.93
C THR A 87 -11.08 26.45 0.87
N GLN A 88 -11.78 26.69 -0.24
CA GLN A 88 -13.01 25.98 -0.58
C GLN A 88 -12.68 24.81 -1.52
N ILE A 89 -13.33 23.68 -1.29
CA ILE A 89 -13.22 22.49 -2.12
C ILE A 89 -14.48 22.41 -2.96
N GLU A 90 -14.34 22.56 -4.27
CA GLU A 90 -15.45 22.54 -5.20
C GLU A 90 -15.54 21.17 -5.88
N VAL A 91 -16.72 20.57 -5.84
CA VAL A 91 -16.99 19.26 -6.45
C VAL A 91 -18.31 19.31 -7.22
N GLN A 92 -18.31 18.74 -8.41
CA GLN A 92 -19.51 18.60 -9.22
C GLN A 92 -20.41 17.49 -8.67
N GLY A 93 -21.62 17.86 -8.27
CA GLY A 93 -22.68 16.96 -7.86
C GLY A 93 -23.28 16.17 -9.03
N GLU A 94 -24.15 15.21 -8.72
CA GLU A 94 -24.82 14.37 -9.72
C GLU A 94 -25.74 15.15 -10.66
N ASN A 95 -26.31 16.25 -10.18
CA ASN A 95 -27.14 17.17 -10.98
C ASN A 95 -26.31 18.12 -11.87
N GLY A 96 -24.99 17.98 -11.90
CA GLY A 96 -24.07 18.85 -12.66
C GLY A 96 -23.77 20.19 -12.01
N GLN A 97 -24.38 20.53 -10.88
CA GLN A 97 -24.11 21.76 -10.13
C GLN A 97 -22.82 21.62 -9.32
N MET A 98 -22.08 22.72 -9.18
CA MET A 98 -20.92 22.79 -8.31
C MET A 98 -21.37 22.99 -6.86
N GLU A 99 -20.87 22.17 -5.98
CA GLU A 99 -21.03 22.31 -4.54
C GLU A 99 -19.68 22.66 -3.90
N SER A 100 -19.70 23.55 -2.93
CA SER A 100 -18.51 24.07 -2.26
C SER A 100 -18.50 23.63 -0.79
N PHE A 101 -17.37 23.11 -0.33
CA PHE A 101 -17.16 22.59 1.01
C PHE A 101 -16.02 23.33 1.70
N SER A 102 -16.16 23.54 3.01
CA SER A 102 -15.09 24.12 3.80
C SER A 102 -13.88 23.20 3.85
N GLY A 103 -12.72 23.67 3.38
CA GLY A 103 -11.46 22.92 3.46
C GLY A 103 -11.07 22.60 4.90
N GLU A 104 -11.44 23.46 5.87
CA GLU A 104 -11.23 23.20 7.30
C GLU A 104 -12.06 22.01 7.79
N GLN A 105 -13.35 21.96 7.46
CA GLN A 105 -14.22 20.84 7.84
C GLN A 105 -13.77 19.53 7.18
N VAL A 106 -13.47 19.56 5.90
CA VAL A 106 -12.98 18.38 5.18
C VAL A 106 -11.66 17.88 5.73
N SER A 107 -10.70 18.79 6.00
CA SER A 107 -9.41 18.39 6.57
C SER A 107 -9.55 17.82 7.99
N MET A 108 -10.45 18.35 8.81
CA MET A 108 -10.66 17.83 10.17
C MET A 108 -11.15 16.36 10.12
N ILE A 109 -12.04 16.04 9.20
CA ILE A 109 -12.55 14.66 9.05
C ILE A 109 -11.48 13.71 8.48
N ILE A 110 -10.83 14.11 7.40
CA ILE A 110 -9.82 13.26 6.73
C ILE A 110 -8.62 13.06 7.64
N ASP A 111 -8.06 14.14 8.22
CA ASP A 111 -6.87 14.06 9.07
C ASP A 111 -7.15 13.15 10.27
N ALA A 112 -8.32 13.26 10.92
CA ALA A 112 -8.68 12.43 12.06
C ALA A 112 -8.70 10.94 11.72
N ARG A 113 -9.32 10.57 10.58
CA ARG A 113 -9.36 9.16 10.15
C ARG A 113 -7.98 8.65 9.76
N VAL A 114 -7.21 9.44 9.05
CA VAL A 114 -5.86 9.02 8.63
C VAL A 114 -4.92 8.93 9.82
N ASP A 115 -5.04 9.82 10.80
CA ASP A 115 -4.29 9.72 12.05
C ASP A 115 -4.59 8.42 12.79
N GLU A 116 -5.86 8.06 12.93
CA GLU A 116 -6.26 6.78 13.53
C GLU A 116 -5.69 5.59 12.75
N MET A 117 -5.75 5.61 11.42
CA MET A 117 -5.17 4.56 10.60
C MET A 117 -3.66 4.42 10.81
N LEU A 118 -2.94 5.52 10.85
CA LEU A 118 -1.49 5.53 11.08
C LEU A 118 -1.13 5.07 12.50
N GLU A 119 -1.92 5.42 13.51
CA GLU A 119 -1.78 4.92 14.89
C GLU A 119 -2.00 3.39 14.93
N MET A 120 -3.03 2.88 14.25
CA MET A 120 -3.28 1.43 14.17
C MET A 120 -2.13 0.69 13.49
N ILE A 121 -1.51 1.27 12.46
CA ILE A 121 -0.34 0.70 11.77
C ILE A 121 0.86 0.67 12.72
N ASP A 122 1.18 1.79 13.38
CA ASP A 122 2.31 1.89 14.31
C ASP A 122 2.15 0.94 15.51
N ASP A 123 0.95 0.85 16.04
CA ASP A 123 0.58 -0.09 17.11
C ASP A 123 0.74 -1.55 16.67
N ALA A 124 0.32 -1.89 15.45
CA ALA A 124 0.47 -3.24 14.91
C ALA A 124 1.95 -3.61 14.79
N VAL A 125 2.78 -2.71 14.29
CA VAL A 125 4.23 -2.90 14.20
C VAL A 125 4.86 -3.02 15.59
N LYS A 126 4.53 -2.16 16.54
CA LYS A 126 5.02 -2.25 17.92
C LYS A 126 4.66 -3.57 18.60
N LYS A 127 3.40 -4.02 18.45
CA LYS A 127 2.89 -5.28 19.03
C LYS A 127 3.44 -6.54 18.35
N SER A 128 4.00 -6.44 17.14
CA SER A 128 4.64 -7.57 16.46
C SER A 128 5.90 -8.08 17.14
N GLY A 129 6.54 -7.24 17.97
CA GLY A 129 7.84 -7.53 18.57
C GLY A 129 9.02 -7.39 17.61
N ILE A 130 8.78 -6.99 16.36
CA ILE A 130 9.82 -6.78 15.36
C ILE A 130 10.66 -5.56 15.72
N ARG A 131 11.96 -5.73 15.72
CA ARG A 131 12.90 -4.64 15.98
C ARG A 131 13.22 -3.90 14.69
N LEU A 132 12.67 -2.71 14.54
CA LEU A 132 13.03 -1.81 13.46
C LEU A 132 14.24 -0.96 13.87
N GLY A 133 15.31 -1.05 13.09
CA GLY A 133 16.46 -0.16 13.24
C GLY A 133 16.12 1.28 12.80
N ASN A 134 17.03 2.21 13.12
CA ASN A 134 16.88 3.63 12.68
C ASN A 134 16.92 3.77 11.14
N TRP A 135 17.44 2.77 10.44
CA TRP A 135 17.58 2.72 8.99
C TRP A 135 16.43 1.97 8.30
N SER A 136 15.54 1.34 9.09
CA SER A 136 14.38 0.63 8.54
C SER A 136 13.44 1.60 7.84
N ASN A 137 13.21 1.36 6.54
CA ASN A 137 12.26 2.14 5.76
C ASN A 137 10.85 1.55 5.91
N VAL A 138 9.86 2.44 5.85
CA VAL A 138 8.44 2.09 5.76
C VAL A 138 7.98 2.44 4.36
N TYR A 139 7.58 1.43 3.62
CA TYR A 139 7.04 1.57 2.27
C TYR A 139 5.52 1.60 2.33
N PHE A 140 4.93 2.52 1.61
CA PHE A 140 3.48 2.59 1.45
C PHE A 140 3.07 2.36 0.00
N THR A 141 2.01 1.58 -0.17
CA THR A 141 1.37 1.30 -1.45
C THR A 141 -0.15 1.27 -1.30
N GLY A 142 -0.86 0.84 -2.32
CA GLY A 142 -2.33 0.74 -2.32
C GLY A 142 -3.04 2.01 -2.76
N GLY A 143 -4.29 1.83 -3.13
CA GLY A 143 -5.13 2.90 -3.67
C GLY A 143 -5.90 3.72 -2.63
N GLY A 144 -5.83 3.34 -1.33
CA GLY A 144 -6.65 3.92 -0.28
C GLY A 144 -6.14 5.24 0.30
N LEU A 145 -4.80 5.45 0.29
CA LEU A 145 -4.18 6.63 0.90
C LEU A 145 -3.15 7.30 -0.02
N MET A 146 -2.22 6.55 -0.58
CA MET A 146 -1.06 7.13 -1.31
C MET A 146 -1.42 8.01 -2.52
N PRO A 147 -2.52 7.78 -3.27
CA PRO A 147 -2.92 8.69 -4.33
C PRO A 147 -3.38 10.09 -3.87
N MET A 148 -3.62 10.28 -2.57
CA MET A 148 -4.00 11.60 -2.03
C MET A 148 -2.78 12.53 -1.96
N GLY A 149 -2.96 13.78 -2.36
CA GLY A 149 -1.88 14.76 -2.39
C GLY A 149 -1.20 14.92 -1.02
N GLY A 150 0.13 14.81 -0.96
CA GLY A 150 0.90 15.00 0.26
C GLY A 150 0.85 13.84 1.28
N ALA A 151 0.14 12.74 0.99
CA ALA A 151 -0.07 11.61 1.92
C ALA A 151 1.25 11.02 2.45
N ARG A 152 2.26 10.85 1.59
CA ARG A 152 3.58 10.34 1.98
C ARG A 152 4.26 11.22 3.06
N VAL A 153 4.25 12.53 2.84
CA VAL A 153 4.88 13.49 3.76
C VAL A 153 4.11 13.53 5.09
N TYR A 154 2.78 13.48 5.01
CA TYR A 154 1.92 13.44 6.18
C TYR A 154 2.18 12.17 7.02
N ALA A 155 2.18 11.01 6.39
CA ALA A 155 2.47 9.74 7.06
C ALA A 155 3.87 9.71 7.68
N ALA A 156 4.89 10.23 6.97
CA ALA A 156 6.24 10.32 7.49
C ALA A 156 6.33 11.17 8.77
N GLY A 157 5.63 12.30 8.79
CA GLY A 157 5.56 13.17 9.98
C GLY A 157 4.88 12.49 11.16
N LYS A 158 3.76 11.81 10.93
CA LYS A 158 2.98 11.14 11.99
C LYS A 158 3.70 9.92 12.57
N LEU A 159 4.29 9.09 11.71
CA LEU A 159 5.02 7.89 12.13
C LEU A 159 6.43 8.21 12.67
N ALA A 160 6.92 9.42 12.49
CA ALA A 160 8.31 9.82 12.78
C ALA A 160 9.33 8.85 12.15
N ARG A 161 9.07 8.40 10.92
CA ARG A 161 9.87 7.45 10.16
C ARG A 161 10.08 7.90 8.73
N ASN A 162 11.12 7.34 8.09
CA ASN A 162 11.31 7.53 6.66
C ASN A 162 10.26 6.72 5.89
N VAL A 163 9.28 7.42 5.34
CA VAL A 163 8.21 6.82 4.52
C VAL A 163 8.56 6.97 3.05
N ARG A 164 8.57 5.86 2.33
CA ARG A 164 8.74 5.78 0.89
C ARG A 164 7.46 5.31 0.24
N GLU A 165 7.15 5.86 -0.90
CA GLU A 165 6.06 5.38 -1.73
C GLU A 165 6.57 4.22 -2.60
N ALA A 166 5.95 3.06 -2.46
CA ALA A 166 6.24 1.91 -3.28
C ALA A 166 5.30 1.90 -4.48
N ALA A 167 5.86 1.83 -5.67
CA ALA A 167 5.11 1.82 -6.92
C ALA A 167 5.56 0.67 -7.83
N VAL A 168 4.59 0.07 -8.51
CA VAL A 168 4.84 -0.98 -9.51
C VAL A 168 5.65 -0.41 -10.67
N LYS A 169 6.88 -0.85 -10.84
CA LYS A 169 7.77 -0.35 -11.89
C LYS A 169 7.34 -0.78 -13.30
N THR A 170 6.67 -1.93 -13.41
CA THR A 170 6.25 -2.53 -14.68
C THR A 170 4.93 -1.97 -15.22
N VAL A 171 4.13 -1.32 -14.38
CA VAL A 171 2.82 -0.79 -14.76
C VAL A 171 2.94 0.69 -15.13
N LYS A 172 2.62 1.02 -16.38
CA LYS A 172 2.62 2.41 -16.88
C LYS A 172 1.34 3.19 -16.55
N LEU A 173 0.29 2.50 -16.08
CA LEU A 173 -0.98 3.11 -15.69
C LEU A 173 -0.85 3.82 -14.34
N LYS A 174 -1.48 4.98 -14.20
CA LYS A 174 -1.49 5.73 -12.94
C LYS A 174 -2.90 5.74 -12.32
N PRO A 175 -3.02 5.63 -11.00
CA PRO A 175 -1.95 5.39 -10.01
C PRO A 175 -1.46 3.93 -10.03
N ALA A 176 -0.15 3.73 -10.16
CA ALA A 176 0.45 2.39 -10.27
C ALA A 176 0.24 1.54 -8.99
N GLN A 177 0.08 2.19 -7.84
CA GLN A 177 -0.08 1.57 -6.53
C GLN A 177 -1.30 0.65 -6.41
N ILE A 178 -2.37 0.91 -7.16
CA ILE A 178 -3.59 0.07 -7.13
C ILE A 178 -3.37 -1.32 -7.75
N TYR A 179 -2.28 -1.51 -8.48
CA TYR A 179 -1.95 -2.78 -9.14
C TYR A 179 -0.89 -3.60 -8.38
N ALA A 180 -0.46 -3.15 -7.21
CA ALA A 180 0.65 -3.72 -6.46
C ALA A 180 0.48 -5.22 -6.21
N SER A 181 -0.60 -5.63 -5.55
CA SER A 181 -0.86 -7.03 -5.21
C SER A 181 -0.98 -7.93 -6.43
N GLY A 182 -1.73 -7.49 -7.46
CA GLY A 182 -1.91 -8.27 -8.69
C GLY A 182 -0.61 -8.43 -9.49
N SER A 183 0.16 -7.36 -9.62
CA SER A 183 1.44 -7.37 -10.33
C SER A 183 2.49 -8.22 -9.59
N GLY A 184 2.57 -8.09 -8.26
CA GLY A 184 3.48 -8.88 -7.44
C GLY A 184 3.17 -10.36 -7.50
N LEU A 185 1.89 -10.74 -7.47
CA LEU A 185 1.48 -12.14 -7.63
C LEU A 185 1.89 -12.70 -8.98
N LEU A 186 1.65 -11.97 -10.07
CA LEU A 186 2.00 -12.42 -11.42
C LEU A 186 3.52 -12.61 -11.58
N GLU A 187 4.31 -11.70 -11.06
CA GLU A 187 5.78 -11.80 -11.09
C GLU A 187 6.29 -12.98 -10.27
N LEU A 188 5.72 -13.20 -9.07
CA LEU A 188 6.06 -14.33 -8.22
C LEU A 188 5.77 -15.67 -8.92
N VAL A 189 4.59 -15.81 -9.55
CA VAL A 189 4.21 -17.01 -10.29
C VAL A 189 5.13 -17.24 -11.50
N TYR A 190 5.40 -16.18 -12.25
CA TYR A 190 6.27 -16.27 -13.44
C TYR A 190 7.69 -16.72 -13.07
N ASN A 191 8.29 -16.10 -12.07
CA ASN A 191 9.64 -16.44 -11.62
C ASN A 191 9.72 -17.87 -11.06
N THR A 192 8.65 -18.36 -10.40
CA THR A 192 8.60 -19.73 -9.89
C THR A 192 8.56 -20.75 -11.03
N ILE A 193 7.77 -20.49 -12.09
CA ILE A 193 7.69 -21.36 -13.26
C ILE A 193 9.02 -21.41 -14.01
N GLU A 194 9.68 -20.26 -14.22
CA GLU A 194 11.00 -20.23 -14.85
C GLU A 194 12.06 -21.01 -14.07
N GLN A 195 12.04 -20.93 -12.73
CA GLN A 195 12.96 -21.70 -11.89
C GLN A 195 12.70 -23.20 -11.99
N GLU A 196 11.43 -23.63 -11.94
CA GLU A 196 11.07 -25.05 -12.10
C GLU A 196 11.53 -25.60 -13.47
N GLU A 197 11.34 -24.86 -14.56
CA GLU A 197 11.79 -25.26 -15.90
C GLU A 197 13.33 -25.36 -15.99
N GLN A 198 14.05 -24.44 -15.34
CA GLN A 198 15.52 -24.47 -15.31
C GLN A 198 16.03 -25.66 -14.48
N ASP A 199 15.42 -25.94 -13.34
CA ASP A 199 15.78 -27.05 -12.46
C ASP A 199 15.47 -28.40 -13.11
N GLU A 200 14.32 -28.57 -13.78
CA GLU A 200 14.01 -29.77 -14.56
C GLU A 200 15.04 -30.00 -15.67
N GLY A 201 15.41 -28.97 -16.39
CA GLY A 201 16.48 -29.02 -17.41
C GLY A 201 17.83 -29.42 -16.83
N LEU A 202 18.19 -28.97 -15.64
CA LEU A 202 19.41 -29.34 -14.94
C LEU A 202 19.37 -30.81 -14.48
N PHE A 203 18.28 -31.27 -13.89
CA PHE A 203 18.08 -32.66 -13.46
C PHE A 203 18.14 -33.62 -14.64
N ASP A 204 17.57 -33.29 -15.78
CA ASP A 204 17.65 -34.10 -17.00
C ASP A 204 19.07 -34.16 -17.58
N ARG A 205 19.81 -33.07 -17.50
CA ARG A 205 21.25 -33.05 -17.89
C ARG A 205 22.08 -33.92 -16.97
N ILE A 206 21.85 -33.89 -15.67
CA ILE A 206 22.52 -34.74 -14.67
C ILE A 206 22.16 -36.20 -14.90
N LYS A 207 20.87 -36.58 -15.09
CA LYS A 207 20.44 -37.95 -15.39
C LYS A 207 21.08 -38.49 -16.66
N ARG A 208 21.20 -37.67 -17.71
CA ARG A 208 21.86 -38.07 -18.98
C ARG A 208 23.36 -38.27 -18.78
N ALA A 209 24.04 -37.48 -17.93
CA ALA A 209 25.45 -37.67 -17.62
C ALA A 209 25.72 -38.97 -16.87
N PHE A 210 24.83 -39.38 -15.94
CA PHE A 210 24.94 -40.65 -15.23
C PHE A 210 24.53 -41.91 -16.06
N LYS A 211 23.71 -41.74 -17.09
CA LYS A 211 23.32 -42.87 -17.99
C LYS A 211 24.41 -43.22 -19.03
N LYS A 212 25.44 -42.40 -19.20
CA LYS A 212 26.56 -42.61 -20.15
C LYS A 212 27.78 -43.28 -19.52
N ARG A 213 27.68 -43.75 -18.29
CA ARG A 213 28.64 -44.66 -17.64
C ARG A 213 28.00 -46.02 -17.42
#